data_0623ac53b37465761aeb53e1482c088d
#
_entry.id   0623ac53b37465761aeb53e1482c088d
#
_cell.length_a   1.000
_cell.length_b   1.000
_cell.length_c   1.000
_cell.angle_alpha   90.00
_cell.angle_beta   90.00
_cell.angle_gamma   90.00
#
_symmetry.space_group_name_H-M   'P 1'
#
loop_
_entity.id
_entity.type
_entity.pdbx_description
1 polymer ?
#
loop_
_entity_poly.entity_id
_entity_poly.type
_entity_poly.pdbx_seq_one_letter_code
_entity_poly.pdbx_strand_id
1 'polypeptide(L)'
;MKRILLLLLLCSTTLLMAQQTDPIQEAMASYDYETALSLIAQKKPATPLLLQKGKALRSLGLNAEALSTYQEIIGKDSTNTRALIEAAECCRTLAKYKQASAYYEKVLDLTPENKYVRIQYINLLLAQQKFREALGESSLMTEKDSSAIALHLQAQSFEGMNELLPAAGCYYNIQEKYPADYLAAAKLGAINIAASYYDEAIEATEKYRKIDTTNIAVNRQNALAYCLKQDYPTAIRRYQYLVNQGDSTFHTCYYLGISYYAIERYYEAHDFLEAARKYDPENVNLLYYLGRSCAKTSWKKQGVEYLEQAINLSIPKDSSMVRLYIGMTDCYKMAQMYKEQLASIKERYQKYDRQNHKLLYDMAVSYTHLRAHETKA
;
A
#
# COMPACT_ATOMS: atom_id res chain seq x y z
N MET A 1 -57.70 38.27 -33.00
CA MET A 1 -57.86 36.96 -32.31
C MET A 1 -57.47 35.77 -33.18
N LYS A 2 -57.94 35.58 -34.40
CA LYS A 2 -57.55 34.40 -35.24
C LYS A 2 -56.06 34.25 -35.56
N ARG A 3 -55.27 35.35 -35.73
CA ARG A 3 -53.85 35.29 -35.98
C ARG A 3 -53.00 34.91 -34.74
N ILE A 4 -53.46 35.25 -33.53
CA ILE A 4 -52.78 34.90 -32.29
C ILE A 4 -53.03 33.42 -31.97
N LEU A 5 -54.23 32.90 -32.27
CA LEU A 5 -54.55 31.48 -32.11
C LEU A 5 -53.76 30.60 -33.07
N LEU A 6 -53.48 31.08 -34.29
CA LEU A 6 -52.66 30.38 -35.29
C LEU A 6 -51.19 30.33 -34.89
N LEU A 7 -50.67 31.41 -34.30
CA LEU A 7 -49.28 31.48 -33.76
C LEU A 7 -49.13 30.58 -32.55
N LEU A 8 -50.13 30.51 -31.64
CA LEU A 8 -50.09 29.60 -30.48
C LEU A 8 -50.19 28.13 -30.92
N LEU A 9 -50.98 27.81 -31.97
CA LEU A 9 -51.02 26.44 -32.52
C LEU A 9 -49.72 26.09 -33.24
N LEU A 10 -49.06 27.00 -33.97
CA LEU A 10 -47.74 26.79 -34.58
C LEU A 10 -46.65 26.62 -33.52
N CYS A 11 -46.67 27.41 -32.44
CA CYS A 11 -45.72 27.24 -31.31
C CYS A 11 -45.97 25.94 -30.56
N SER A 12 -47.21 25.48 -30.40
CA SER A 12 -47.50 24.20 -29.73
C SER A 12 -47.12 23.01 -30.61
N THR A 13 -47.24 23.09 -31.92
CA THR A 13 -46.80 22.01 -32.82
C THR A 13 -45.24 21.96 -32.96
N THR A 14 -44.58 23.10 -32.90
CA THR A 14 -43.10 23.11 -32.86
C THR A 14 -42.56 22.65 -31.51
N LEU A 15 -43.22 22.91 -30.39
CA LEU A 15 -42.87 22.35 -29.09
C LEU A 15 -43.16 20.83 -28.99
N LEU A 16 -44.19 20.30 -29.66
CA LEU A 16 -44.44 18.85 -29.68
C LEU A 16 -43.54 18.09 -30.65
N MET A 17 -42.92 18.76 -31.63
CA MET A 17 -41.88 18.14 -32.49
C MET A 17 -40.50 18.10 -31.84
N ALA A 18 -40.33 18.73 -30.67
CA ALA A 18 -39.00 18.96 -30.07
C ALA A 18 -38.55 17.90 -29.06
N GLN A 19 -39.18 16.73 -28.94
CA GLN A 19 -38.72 15.66 -28.09
C GLN A 19 -39.22 14.26 -28.49
N GLN A 20 -38.96 13.83 -29.71
CA GLN A 20 -38.83 12.39 -29.93
C GLN A 20 -37.39 12.03 -29.58
N THR A 21 -37.14 11.77 -28.33
CA THR A 21 -35.88 11.14 -27.92
C THR A 21 -35.75 9.81 -28.67
N ASP A 22 -34.59 9.60 -29.34
CA ASP A 22 -34.36 8.31 -30.02
C ASP A 22 -34.53 7.18 -28.98
N PRO A 23 -35.46 6.22 -29.22
CA PRO A 23 -35.71 5.13 -28.26
C PRO A 23 -34.45 4.39 -27.79
N ILE A 24 -33.40 4.35 -28.64
CA ILE A 24 -32.12 3.79 -28.28
C ILE A 24 -31.43 4.64 -27.20
N GLN A 25 -31.46 5.97 -27.37
CA GLN A 25 -30.87 6.88 -26.39
C GLN A 25 -31.65 6.83 -25.06
N GLU A 26 -32.95 6.70 -25.09
CA GLU A 26 -33.77 6.55 -23.90
C GLU A 26 -33.46 5.24 -23.15
N ALA A 27 -33.41 4.10 -23.87
CA ALA A 27 -33.02 2.82 -23.30
C ALA A 27 -31.57 2.87 -22.73
N MET A 28 -30.62 3.52 -23.43
CA MET A 28 -29.26 3.72 -22.94
C MET A 28 -29.20 4.60 -21.70
N ALA A 29 -30.04 5.63 -21.62
CA ALA A 29 -30.10 6.56 -20.48
C ALA A 29 -30.75 5.92 -19.23
N SER A 30 -31.74 5.03 -19.44
CA SER A 30 -32.38 4.26 -18.39
C SER A 30 -31.60 2.99 -17.97
N TYR A 31 -30.40 2.77 -18.52
CA TYR A 31 -29.59 1.58 -18.29
C TYR A 31 -30.23 0.26 -18.77
N ASP A 32 -31.24 0.33 -19.60
CA ASP A 32 -31.88 -0.85 -20.22
C ASP A 32 -31.08 -1.23 -21.49
N TYR A 33 -29.94 -1.83 -21.28
CA TYR A 33 -29.02 -2.18 -22.36
C TYR A 33 -29.54 -3.32 -23.26
N GLU A 34 -30.34 -4.22 -22.73
CA GLU A 34 -30.93 -5.31 -23.51
C GLU A 34 -31.92 -4.77 -24.53
N THR A 35 -32.83 -3.87 -24.10
CA THR A 35 -33.76 -3.16 -25.02
C THR A 35 -32.96 -2.31 -26.01
N ALA A 36 -31.92 -1.58 -25.57
CA ALA A 36 -31.06 -0.82 -26.47
C ALA A 36 -30.45 -1.70 -27.57
N LEU A 37 -29.93 -2.87 -27.23
CA LEU A 37 -29.34 -3.83 -28.18
C LEU A 37 -30.38 -4.37 -29.15
N SER A 38 -31.61 -4.68 -28.69
CA SER A 38 -32.69 -5.15 -29.53
C SER A 38 -33.14 -4.09 -30.57
N LEU A 39 -33.20 -2.83 -30.15
CA LEU A 39 -33.52 -1.70 -31.02
C LEU A 39 -32.41 -1.40 -32.04
N ILE A 40 -31.14 -1.51 -31.62
CA ILE A 40 -29.98 -1.33 -32.49
C ILE A 40 -29.95 -2.43 -33.56
N ALA A 41 -30.28 -3.68 -33.20
CA ALA A 41 -30.30 -4.81 -34.13
C ALA A 41 -31.27 -4.66 -35.29
N GLN A 42 -32.32 -3.84 -35.13
CA GLN A 42 -33.32 -3.56 -36.15
C GLN A 42 -32.87 -2.49 -37.15
N LYS A 43 -31.78 -1.77 -36.87
CA LYS A 43 -31.26 -0.68 -37.73
C LYS A 43 -30.07 -1.14 -38.56
N LYS A 44 -29.83 -0.49 -39.71
CA LYS A 44 -28.67 -0.73 -40.53
C LYS A 44 -27.38 -0.33 -39.74
N PRO A 45 -26.34 -1.16 -39.77
CA PRO A 45 -25.12 -0.86 -39.05
C PRO A 45 -24.45 0.43 -39.55
N ALA A 46 -24.37 1.42 -38.66
CA ALA A 46 -23.66 2.68 -38.87
C ALA A 46 -22.69 2.89 -37.69
N THR A 47 -21.59 3.58 -37.91
CA THR A 47 -20.57 3.82 -36.86
C THR A 47 -21.15 4.33 -35.55
N PRO A 48 -22.07 5.33 -35.50
CA PRO A 48 -22.69 5.78 -34.25
C PRO A 48 -23.47 4.68 -33.51
N LEU A 49 -24.21 3.83 -34.25
CA LEU A 49 -24.97 2.72 -33.69
C LEU A 49 -24.06 1.60 -33.20
N LEU A 50 -22.99 1.30 -33.90
CA LEU A 50 -21.97 0.33 -33.47
C LEU A 50 -21.27 0.79 -32.19
N LEU A 51 -20.97 2.10 -32.03
CA LEU A 51 -20.44 2.66 -30.80
C LEU A 51 -21.41 2.50 -29.63
N GLN A 52 -22.71 2.74 -29.85
CA GLN A 52 -23.75 2.51 -28.84
C GLN A 52 -23.88 1.02 -28.50
N LYS A 53 -23.85 0.14 -29.51
CA LYS A 53 -23.86 -1.33 -29.33
C LYS A 53 -22.69 -1.78 -28.48
N GLY A 54 -21.49 -1.38 -28.83
CA GLY A 54 -20.28 -1.73 -28.05
C GLY A 54 -20.35 -1.24 -26.60
N LYS A 55 -20.87 -0.01 -26.38
CA LYS A 55 -21.09 0.54 -25.04
C LYS A 55 -22.10 -0.28 -24.24
N ALA A 56 -23.24 -0.65 -24.82
CA ALA A 56 -24.26 -1.47 -24.19
C ALA A 56 -23.71 -2.86 -23.81
N LEU A 57 -23.02 -3.53 -24.75
CA LEU A 57 -22.38 -4.83 -24.52
C LEU A 57 -21.35 -4.76 -23.37
N ARG A 58 -20.52 -3.71 -23.36
CA ARG A 58 -19.53 -3.51 -22.29
C ARG A 58 -20.21 -3.30 -20.93
N SER A 59 -21.30 -2.54 -20.89
CA SER A 59 -22.08 -2.31 -19.66
C SER A 59 -22.74 -3.58 -19.12
N LEU A 60 -23.07 -4.54 -20.00
CA LEU A 60 -23.55 -5.87 -19.64
C LEU A 60 -22.42 -6.86 -19.29
N GLY A 61 -21.14 -6.42 -19.31
CA GLY A 61 -19.99 -7.29 -19.07
C GLY A 61 -19.57 -8.16 -20.26
N LEU A 62 -20.24 -8.06 -21.41
CA LEU A 62 -19.96 -8.82 -22.65
C LEU A 62 -18.79 -8.23 -23.41
N ASN A 63 -17.63 -8.15 -22.73
CA ASN A 63 -16.44 -7.44 -23.22
C ASN A 63 -15.86 -8.04 -24.52
N ALA A 64 -16.00 -9.35 -24.76
CA ALA A 64 -15.51 -9.98 -25.97
C ALA A 64 -16.33 -9.58 -27.21
N GLU A 65 -17.66 -9.50 -27.07
CA GLU A 65 -18.57 -9.06 -28.11
C GLU A 65 -18.44 -7.55 -28.37
N ALA A 66 -18.27 -6.76 -27.29
CA ALA A 66 -17.98 -5.35 -27.39
C ALA A 66 -16.69 -5.09 -28.17
N LEU A 67 -15.61 -5.83 -27.86
CA LEU A 67 -14.34 -5.74 -28.58
C LEU A 67 -14.52 -6.04 -30.07
N SER A 68 -15.22 -7.11 -30.41
CA SER A 68 -15.53 -7.47 -31.83
C SER A 68 -16.28 -6.32 -32.53
N THR A 69 -17.25 -5.71 -31.85
CA THR A 69 -18.02 -4.56 -32.40
C THR A 69 -17.11 -3.35 -32.63
N TYR A 70 -16.20 -3.03 -31.71
CA TYR A 70 -15.24 -1.92 -31.91
C TYR A 70 -14.20 -2.26 -32.99
N GLN A 71 -13.78 -3.51 -33.10
CA GLN A 71 -12.90 -3.94 -34.18
C GLN A 71 -13.55 -3.81 -35.58
N GLU A 72 -14.86 -4.03 -35.70
CA GLU A 72 -15.61 -3.75 -36.94
C GLU A 72 -15.52 -2.28 -37.32
N ILE A 73 -15.65 -1.36 -36.35
CA ILE A 73 -15.49 0.08 -36.61
C ILE A 73 -14.08 0.39 -37.05
N ILE A 74 -13.07 -0.12 -36.32
CA ILE A 74 -11.65 0.11 -36.60
C ILE A 74 -11.25 -0.46 -37.97
N GLY A 75 -11.88 -1.56 -38.41
CA GLY A 75 -11.69 -2.12 -39.74
C GLY A 75 -12.20 -1.23 -40.87
N LYS A 76 -13.25 -0.45 -40.62
CA LYS A 76 -13.81 0.54 -41.56
C LYS A 76 -13.09 1.90 -41.51
N ASP A 77 -12.72 2.33 -40.30
CA ASP A 77 -12.02 3.58 -40.01
C ASP A 77 -10.96 3.31 -38.94
N SER A 78 -9.74 3.09 -39.38
CA SER A 78 -8.62 2.77 -38.51
C SER A 78 -8.13 3.95 -37.66
N THR A 79 -8.68 5.14 -37.87
CA THR A 79 -8.34 6.39 -37.16
C THR A 79 -9.44 6.80 -36.16
N ASN A 80 -10.47 5.99 -36.01
CA ASN A 80 -11.56 6.25 -35.07
C ASN A 80 -11.06 6.13 -33.61
N THR A 81 -10.59 7.25 -33.06
CA THR A 81 -9.99 7.29 -31.71
C THR A 81 -10.94 6.76 -30.64
N ARG A 82 -12.26 7.02 -30.75
CA ARG A 82 -13.23 6.55 -29.79
C ARG A 82 -13.33 5.01 -29.80
N ALA A 83 -13.41 4.39 -30.99
CA ALA A 83 -13.44 2.94 -31.11
C ALA A 83 -12.11 2.30 -30.62
N LEU A 84 -10.96 2.93 -30.90
CA LEU A 84 -9.66 2.49 -30.43
C LEU A 84 -9.57 2.51 -28.90
N ILE A 85 -10.02 3.58 -28.25
CA ILE A 85 -10.04 3.69 -26.77
C ILE A 85 -10.92 2.61 -26.15
N GLU A 86 -12.13 2.45 -26.65
CA GLU A 86 -13.08 1.46 -26.12
C GLU A 86 -12.60 0.02 -26.36
N ALA A 87 -11.94 -0.25 -27.50
CA ALA A 87 -11.31 -1.52 -27.79
C ALA A 87 -10.15 -1.81 -26.82
N ALA A 88 -9.33 -0.79 -26.51
CA ALA A 88 -8.24 -0.90 -25.53
C ALA A 88 -8.79 -1.25 -24.14
N GLU A 89 -9.86 -0.59 -23.69
CA GLU A 89 -10.51 -0.87 -22.42
C GLU A 89 -11.09 -2.29 -22.35
N CYS A 90 -11.73 -2.76 -23.43
CA CYS A 90 -12.20 -4.15 -23.52
C CYS A 90 -11.02 -5.14 -23.46
N CYS A 91 -9.93 -4.85 -24.17
CA CYS A 91 -8.72 -5.68 -24.15
C CYS A 91 -8.09 -5.73 -22.74
N ARG A 92 -8.06 -4.60 -22.03
CA ARG A 92 -7.56 -4.53 -20.65
C ARG A 92 -8.40 -5.40 -19.72
N THR A 93 -9.73 -5.32 -19.80
CA THR A 93 -10.65 -6.14 -19.00
C THR A 93 -10.52 -7.64 -19.32
N LEU A 94 -10.25 -7.99 -20.58
CA LEU A 94 -10.02 -9.36 -21.03
C LEU A 94 -8.57 -9.84 -20.81
N ALA A 95 -7.73 -9.10 -20.10
CA ALA A 95 -6.31 -9.37 -19.89
C ALA A 95 -5.49 -9.50 -21.19
N LYS A 96 -5.97 -8.97 -22.32
CA LYS A 96 -5.27 -8.91 -23.61
C LYS A 96 -4.33 -7.72 -23.67
N TYR A 97 -3.40 -7.64 -22.74
CA TYR A 97 -2.60 -6.43 -22.47
C TYR A 97 -1.78 -5.95 -23.67
N LYS A 98 -1.20 -6.85 -24.48
CA LYS A 98 -0.46 -6.46 -25.70
C LYS A 98 -1.36 -5.74 -26.72
N GLN A 99 -2.60 -6.20 -26.88
CA GLN A 99 -3.56 -5.55 -27.79
C GLN A 99 -4.03 -4.22 -27.22
N ALA A 100 -4.25 -4.13 -25.91
CA ALA A 100 -4.61 -2.89 -25.24
C ALA A 100 -3.51 -1.83 -25.45
N SER A 101 -2.23 -2.17 -25.24
CA SER A 101 -1.09 -1.29 -25.48
C SER A 101 -1.09 -0.77 -26.93
N ALA A 102 -1.19 -1.66 -27.92
CA ALA A 102 -1.18 -1.27 -29.32
C ALA A 102 -2.34 -0.30 -29.69
N TYR A 103 -3.51 -0.46 -29.08
CA TYR A 103 -4.62 0.48 -29.30
C TYR A 103 -4.36 1.83 -28.64
N TYR A 104 -3.83 1.86 -27.40
CA TYR A 104 -3.49 3.12 -26.73
C TYR A 104 -2.37 3.86 -27.47
N GLU A 105 -1.30 3.18 -27.88
CA GLU A 105 -0.21 3.74 -28.71
C GLU A 105 -0.77 4.40 -29.97
N LYS A 106 -1.62 3.67 -30.71
CA LYS A 106 -2.25 4.21 -31.91
C LYS A 106 -3.10 5.45 -31.63
N VAL A 107 -3.81 5.52 -30.51
CA VAL A 107 -4.55 6.74 -30.14
C VAL A 107 -3.59 7.87 -29.84
N LEU A 108 -2.48 7.61 -29.14
CA LEU A 108 -1.49 8.63 -28.79
C LEU A 108 -0.71 9.11 -30.01
N ASP A 109 -0.51 8.27 -31.03
CA ASP A 109 0.03 8.68 -32.34
C ASP A 109 -0.91 9.65 -33.07
N LEU A 110 -2.22 9.41 -33.00
CA LEU A 110 -3.24 10.24 -33.62
C LEU A 110 -3.55 11.52 -32.82
N THR A 111 -3.51 11.42 -31.51
CA THR A 111 -3.87 12.50 -30.56
C THR A 111 -2.90 12.51 -29.38
N PRO A 112 -1.67 13.02 -29.59
CA PRO A 112 -0.62 13.02 -28.54
C PRO A 112 -1.00 13.78 -27.25
N GLU A 113 -1.95 14.70 -27.34
CA GLU A 113 -2.43 15.53 -26.22
C GLU A 113 -3.52 14.84 -25.37
N ASN A 114 -3.91 13.62 -25.72
CA ASN A 114 -4.98 12.92 -24.99
C ASN A 114 -4.47 12.42 -23.63
N LYS A 115 -4.57 13.28 -22.61
CA LYS A 115 -4.15 13.00 -21.24
C LYS A 115 -4.82 11.76 -20.65
N TYR A 116 -6.13 11.56 -20.91
CA TYR A 116 -6.85 10.40 -20.42
C TYR A 116 -6.22 9.08 -20.90
N VAL A 117 -6.01 8.98 -22.21
CA VAL A 117 -5.43 7.77 -22.81
C VAL A 117 -4.00 7.55 -22.32
N ARG A 118 -3.19 8.60 -22.22
CA ARG A 118 -1.83 8.48 -21.69
C ARG A 118 -1.79 7.96 -20.25
N ILE A 119 -2.69 8.45 -19.39
CA ILE A 119 -2.83 7.94 -18.01
C ILE A 119 -3.20 6.45 -18.02
N GLN A 120 -4.20 6.03 -18.84
CA GLN A 120 -4.60 4.63 -18.92
C GLN A 120 -3.46 3.74 -19.46
N TYR A 121 -2.70 4.26 -20.43
CA TYR A 121 -1.55 3.55 -20.98
C TYR A 121 -0.43 3.38 -19.95
N ILE A 122 -0.08 4.43 -19.23
CA ILE A 122 0.92 4.36 -18.15
C ILE A 122 0.47 3.36 -17.07
N ASN A 123 -0.78 3.41 -16.63
CA ASN A 123 -1.32 2.47 -15.66
C ASN A 123 -1.24 1.01 -16.16
N LEU A 124 -1.48 0.79 -17.45
CA LEU A 124 -1.32 -0.53 -18.07
C LEU A 124 0.15 -0.99 -18.07
N LEU A 125 1.08 -0.10 -18.38
CA LEU A 125 2.52 -0.38 -18.36
C LEU A 125 3.01 -0.69 -16.94
N LEU A 126 2.57 0.07 -15.94
CA LEU A 126 2.86 -0.18 -14.53
C LEU A 126 2.33 -1.56 -14.07
N ALA A 127 1.10 -1.90 -14.45
CA ALA A 127 0.52 -3.21 -14.14
C ALA A 127 1.27 -4.38 -14.80
N GLN A 128 1.90 -4.14 -15.95
CA GLN A 128 2.76 -5.11 -16.66
C GLN A 128 4.22 -5.09 -16.16
N GLN A 129 4.55 -4.28 -15.15
CA GLN A 129 5.92 -4.06 -14.64
C GLN A 129 6.89 -3.50 -15.71
N LYS A 130 6.37 -2.83 -16.73
CA LYS A 130 7.14 -2.15 -17.77
C LYS A 130 7.51 -0.73 -17.33
N PHE A 131 8.24 -0.65 -16.23
CA PHE A 131 8.47 0.61 -15.52
C PHE A 131 9.26 1.65 -16.34
N ARG A 132 10.19 1.22 -17.20
CA ARG A 132 10.94 2.15 -18.06
C ARG A 132 10.06 2.80 -19.14
N GLU A 133 9.17 2.01 -19.76
CA GLU A 133 8.19 2.51 -20.72
C GLU A 133 7.21 3.47 -20.03
N ALA A 134 6.72 3.08 -18.83
CA ALA A 134 5.86 3.93 -18.01
C ALA A 134 6.54 5.24 -17.61
N LEU A 135 7.83 5.22 -17.27
CA LEU A 135 8.62 6.41 -16.97
C LEU A 135 8.71 7.33 -18.19
N GLY A 136 8.98 6.79 -19.38
CA GLY A 136 9.04 7.57 -20.61
C GLY A 136 7.73 8.34 -20.85
N GLU A 137 6.59 7.63 -20.78
CA GLU A 137 5.27 8.25 -20.99
C GLU A 137 4.89 9.26 -19.89
N SER A 138 5.21 8.96 -18.63
CA SER A 138 4.94 9.89 -17.51
C SER A 138 5.84 11.12 -17.57
N SER A 139 7.08 11.00 -18.03
CA SER A 139 7.99 12.15 -18.25
C SER A 139 7.45 13.10 -19.31
N LEU A 140 6.92 12.56 -20.42
CA LEU A 140 6.24 13.37 -21.43
C LEU A 140 5.03 14.14 -20.89
N MET A 141 4.34 13.57 -19.88
CA MET A 141 3.27 14.29 -19.20
C MET A 141 3.81 15.40 -18.29
N THR A 142 4.85 15.12 -17.50
CA THR A 142 5.38 16.10 -16.54
C THR A 142 6.08 17.29 -17.21
N GLU A 143 6.66 17.11 -18.39
CA GLU A 143 7.22 18.22 -19.20
C GLU A 143 6.16 19.26 -19.58
N LYS A 144 4.93 18.81 -19.86
CA LYS A 144 3.82 19.68 -20.29
C LYS A 144 2.92 20.11 -19.15
N ASP A 145 2.76 19.25 -18.15
CA ASP A 145 1.81 19.40 -17.05
C ASP A 145 2.33 18.70 -15.79
N SER A 146 2.92 19.48 -14.90
CA SER A 146 3.37 18.98 -13.59
C SER A 146 2.21 18.83 -12.58
N SER A 147 1.07 18.28 -13.04
CA SER A 147 -0.06 17.92 -12.17
C SER A 147 0.32 16.81 -11.18
N ALA A 148 -0.40 16.74 -10.05
CA ALA A 148 -0.18 15.69 -9.06
C ALA A 148 -0.26 14.29 -9.68
N ILE A 149 -1.22 14.05 -10.60
CA ILE A 149 -1.38 12.76 -11.28
C ILE A 149 -0.14 12.40 -12.09
N ALA A 150 0.39 13.34 -12.89
CA ALA A 150 1.57 13.11 -13.72
C ALA A 150 2.79 12.76 -12.85
N LEU A 151 3.01 13.54 -11.79
CA LEU A 151 4.11 13.32 -10.84
C LEU A 151 3.96 12.00 -10.06
N HIS A 152 2.73 11.60 -9.68
CA HIS A 152 2.48 10.30 -9.04
C HIS A 152 2.81 9.14 -9.97
N LEU A 153 2.40 9.20 -11.23
CA LEU A 153 2.71 8.16 -12.22
C LEU A 153 4.22 8.04 -12.47
N GLN A 154 4.91 9.17 -12.52
CA GLN A 154 6.36 9.21 -12.64
C GLN A 154 7.04 8.60 -11.39
N ALA A 155 6.59 8.97 -10.19
CA ALA A 155 7.09 8.42 -8.93
C ALA A 155 6.88 6.90 -8.86
N GLN A 156 5.70 6.40 -9.24
CA GLN A 156 5.40 4.97 -9.28
C GLN A 156 6.29 4.21 -10.27
N SER A 157 6.63 4.83 -11.39
CA SER A 157 7.58 4.25 -12.35
C SER A 157 8.97 4.11 -11.75
N PHE A 158 9.47 5.13 -11.05
CA PHE A 158 10.73 5.07 -10.31
C PHE A 158 10.70 4.05 -9.17
N GLU A 159 9.61 3.99 -8.38
CA GLU A 159 9.45 2.97 -7.33
C GLU A 159 9.53 1.55 -7.91
N GLY A 160 8.86 1.30 -9.04
CA GLY A 160 8.90 0.01 -9.71
C GLY A 160 10.30 -0.41 -10.19
N MET A 161 11.15 0.54 -10.52
CA MET A 161 12.57 0.32 -10.83
C MET A 161 13.47 0.26 -9.59
N ASN A 162 12.91 0.42 -8.39
CA ASN A 162 13.64 0.57 -7.12
C ASN A 162 14.55 1.81 -7.07
N GLU A 163 14.22 2.83 -7.85
CA GLU A 163 14.92 4.12 -7.87
C GLU A 163 14.26 5.09 -6.86
N LEU A 164 14.49 4.84 -5.58
CA LEU A 164 13.75 5.50 -4.50
C LEU A 164 14.06 7.00 -4.38
N LEU A 165 15.29 7.44 -4.67
CA LEU A 165 15.65 8.87 -4.58
C LEU A 165 14.93 9.73 -5.65
N PRO A 166 14.89 9.35 -6.94
CA PRO A 166 14.05 10.03 -7.92
C PRO A 166 12.56 10.02 -7.57
N ALA A 167 12.04 8.89 -7.05
CA ALA A 167 10.66 8.82 -6.58
C ALA A 167 10.38 9.81 -5.46
N ALA A 168 11.29 9.92 -4.47
CA ALA A 168 11.19 10.90 -3.38
C ALA A 168 11.16 12.33 -3.92
N GLY A 169 11.98 12.66 -4.94
CA GLY A 169 11.96 13.95 -5.62
C GLY A 169 10.60 14.29 -6.23
N CYS A 170 9.94 13.31 -6.86
CA CYS A 170 8.59 13.50 -7.39
C CYS A 170 7.58 13.77 -6.25
N TYR A 171 7.61 12.99 -5.17
CA TYR A 171 6.71 13.17 -4.02
C TYR A 171 6.96 14.49 -3.28
N TYR A 172 8.21 14.92 -3.17
CA TYR A 172 8.55 16.22 -2.64
C TYR A 172 7.94 17.35 -3.49
N ASN A 173 8.07 17.27 -4.82
CA ASN A 173 7.46 18.25 -5.72
C ASN A 173 5.92 18.27 -5.63
N ILE A 174 5.29 17.10 -5.42
CA ILE A 174 3.85 17.04 -5.17
C ILE A 174 3.52 17.75 -3.85
N GLN A 175 4.24 17.46 -2.79
CA GLN A 175 3.99 18.05 -1.48
C GLN A 175 4.16 19.58 -1.48
N GLU A 176 5.11 20.13 -2.25
CA GLU A 176 5.30 21.57 -2.41
C GLU A 176 4.12 22.23 -3.14
N LYS A 177 3.61 21.61 -4.20
CA LYS A 177 2.53 22.16 -5.03
C LYS A 177 1.13 21.84 -4.51
N TYR A 178 0.96 20.66 -3.89
CA TYR A 178 -0.30 20.09 -3.44
C TYR A 178 -0.18 19.61 -1.99
N PRO A 179 -0.05 20.53 -1.02
CA PRO A 179 0.25 20.18 0.38
C PRO A 179 -0.79 19.25 1.04
N ALA A 180 -2.02 19.21 0.50
CA ALA A 180 -3.09 18.33 0.98
C ALA A 180 -3.03 16.90 0.38
N ASP A 181 -2.03 16.57 -0.44
CA ASP A 181 -1.84 15.23 -0.98
C ASP A 181 -1.22 14.31 0.09
N TYR A 182 -2.09 13.54 0.74
CA TYR A 182 -1.66 12.62 1.80
C TYR A 182 -0.79 11.48 1.27
N LEU A 183 -1.02 11.05 0.01
CA LEU A 183 -0.29 9.94 -0.56
C LEU A 183 1.18 10.33 -0.79
N ALA A 184 1.43 11.52 -1.31
CA ALA A 184 2.78 12.05 -1.46
C ALA A 184 3.49 12.18 -0.09
N ALA A 185 2.81 12.72 0.92
CA ALA A 185 3.37 12.85 2.27
C ALA A 185 3.71 11.48 2.89
N ALA A 186 2.81 10.50 2.77
CA ALA A 186 3.03 9.16 3.31
C ALA A 186 4.16 8.42 2.56
N LYS A 187 4.21 8.52 1.24
CA LYS A 187 5.24 7.90 0.39
C LYS A 187 6.61 8.53 0.64
N LEU A 188 6.69 9.85 0.67
CA LEU A 188 7.94 10.56 0.99
C LEU A 188 8.44 10.19 2.39
N GLY A 189 7.55 10.15 3.38
CA GLY A 189 7.89 9.67 4.72
C GLY A 189 8.43 8.24 4.71
N ALA A 190 7.78 7.31 3.99
CA ALA A 190 8.20 5.92 3.89
C ALA A 190 9.58 5.76 3.22
N ILE A 191 9.83 6.48 2.13
CA ILE A 191 11.13 6.44 1.43
C ILE A 191 12.24 7.00 2.31
N ASN A 192 12.01 8.13 2.98
CA ASN A 192 12.98 8.72 3.89
C ASN A 192 13.29 7.80 5.08
N ILE A 193 12.29 7.10 5.63
CA ILE A 193 12.48 6.08 6.67
C ILE A 193 13.37 4.93 6.13
N ALA A 194 13.09 4.42 4.94
CA ALA A 194 13.88 3.34 4.33
C ALA A 194 15.34 3.75 4.08
N ALA A 195 15.57 5.04 3.80
CA ALA A 195 16.90 5.62 3.66
C ALA A 195 17.55 6.02 5.00
N SER A 196 16.87 5.80 6.13
CA SER A 196 17.28 6.23 7.49
C SER A 196 17.34 7.76 7.68
N TYR A 197 16.66 8.54 6.83
CA TYR A 197 16.49 9.99 6.94
C TYR A 197 15.25 10.30 7.80
N TYR A 198 15.36 10.04 9.10
CA TYR A 198 14.20 10.10 10.01
C TYR A 198 13.72 11.53 10.22
N ASP A 199 14.60 12.53 10.22
CA ASP A 199 14.23 13.93 10.38
C ASP A 199 13.45 14.44 9.17
N GLU A 200 13.86 14.10 7.97
CA GLU A 200 13.17 14.43 6.73
C GLU A 200 11.82 13.71 6.63
N ALA A 201 11.73 12.47 7.13
CA ALA A 201 10.47 11.75 7.22
C ALA A 201 9.50 12.43 8.19
N ILE A 202 9.99 12.91 9.34
CA ILE A 202 9.20 13.67 10.31
C ILE A 202 8.74 14.98 9.68
N GLU A 203 9.63 15.74 9.06
CA GLU A 203 9.30 17.02 8.42
C GLU A 203 8.21 16.85 7.37
N ALA A 204 8.37 15.91 6.43
CA ALA A 204 7.40 15.63 5.38
C ALA A 204 6.01 15.28 5.94
N THR A 205 5.97 14.41 6.94
CA THR A 205 4.71 13.98 7.55
C THR A 205 4.08 15.04 8.44
N GLU A 206 4.86 15.81 9.21
CA GLU A 206 4.35 16.94 10.01
C GLU A 206 3.84 18.08 9.13
N LYS A 207 4.44 18.33 7.96
CA LYS A 207 3.94 19.32 7.00
C LYS A 207 2.51 19.02 6.58
N TYR A 208 2.18 17.77 6.26
CA TYR A 208 0.82 17.34 5.97
C TYR A 208 -0.08 17.40 7.21
N ARG A 209 0.42 16.97 8.38
CA ARG A 209 -0.34 16.94 9.63
C ARG A 209 -0.81 18.32 10.11
N LYS A 210 -0.19 19.42 9.66
CA LYS A 210 -0.70 20.77 9.88
C LYS A 210 -2.04 21.03 9.16
N ILE A 211 -2.34 20.25 8.13
CA ILE A 211 -3.56 20.35 7.31
C ILE A 211 -4.61 19.36 7.82
N ASP A 212 -4.20 18.09 7.96
CA ASP A 212 -5.07 17.01 8.43
C ASP A 212 -4.31 16.06 9.37
N THR A 213 -4.77 16.00 10.61
CA THR A 213 -4.19 15.12 11.64
C THR A 213 -4.82 13.73 11.66
N THR A 214 -5.88 13.47 10.88
CA THR A 214 -6.65 12.24 10.99
C THR A 214 -6.18 11.14 10.04
N ASN A 215 -5.38 11.47 9.03
CA ASN A 215 -4.94 10.50 8.03
C ASN A 215 -4.05 9.42 8.63
N ILE A 216 -4.55 8.18 8.65
CA ILE A 216 -3.88 7.02 9.27
C ILE A 216 -2.54 6.70 8.58
N ALA A 217 -2.47 6.77 7.24
CA ALA A 217 -1.26 6.41 6.50
C ALA A 217 -0.09 7.36 6.85
N VAL A 218 -0.35 8.67 6.86
CA VAL A 218 0.67 9.67 7.23
C VAL A 218 1.04 9.54 8.71
N ASN A 219 0.05 9.34 9.59
CA ASN A 219 0.30 9.17 11.01
C ASN A 219 1.15 7.93 11.34
N ARG A 220 0.98 6.82 10.60
CA ARG A 220 1.83 5.63 10.76
C ARG A 220 3.29 5.93 10.42
N GLN A 221 3.54 6.63 9.31
CA GLN A 221 4.91 7.01 8.92
C GLN A 221 5.52 7.98 9.92
N ASN A 222 4.74 8.96 10.39
CA ASN A 222 5.17 9.91 11.40
C ASN A 222 5.56 9.21 12.72
N ALA A 223 4.71 8.33 13.22
CA ALA A 223 4.97 7.56 14.44
C ALA A 223 6.20 6.65 14.30
N LEU A 224 6.33 5.99 13.15
CA LEU A 224 7.48 5.11 12.86
C LEU A 224 8.80 5.90 12.79
N ALA A 225 8.79 7.07 12.16
CA ALA A 225 9.97 7.92 12.06
C ALA A 225 10.46 8.37 13.46
N TYR A 226 9.56 8.79 14.36
CA TYR A 226 9.91 9.08 15.74
C TYR A 226 10.43 7.86 16.50
N CYS A 227 9.82 6.69 16.30
CA CYS A 227 10.26 5.45 16.93
C CYS A 227 11.69 5.07 16.49
N LEU A 228 11.99 5.10 15.18
CA LEU A 228 13.29 4.77 14.63
C LEU A 228 14.37 5.83 14.95
N LYS A 229 13.95 7.09 15.08
CA LYS A 229 14.80 8.18 15.61
C LYS A 229 15.08 8.03 17.12
N GLN A 230 14.42 7.08 17.79
CA GLN A 230 14.50 6.80 19.22
C GLN A 230 13.87 7.90 20.11
N ASP A 231 13.02 8.78 19.54
CA ASP A 231 12.14 9.65 20.34
C ASP A 231 10.88 8.85 20.74
N TYR A 232 11.09 7.89 21.65
CA TYR A 232 10.03 7.00 22.10
C TYR A 232 8.86 7.69 22.79
N PRO A 233 9.05 8.74 23.61
CA PRO A 233 7.92 9.47 24.19
C PRO A 233 7.00 10.09 23.14
N THR A 234 7.55 10.64 22.06
CA THR A 234 6.74 11.17 20.96
C THR A 234 6.12 10.06 20.15
N ALA A 235 6.87 9.00 19.82
CA ALA A 235 6.37 7.82 19.12
C ALA A 235 5.15 7.21 19.84
N ILE A 236 5.23 7.05 21.18
CA ILE A 236 4.13 6.52 21.99
C ILE A 236 2.89 7.40 21.83
N ARG A 237 3.00 8.74 21.96
CA ARG A 237 1.86 9.63 21.78
C ARG A 237 1.23 9.50 20.40
N ARG A 238 2.05 9.36 19.35
CA ARG A 238 1.59 9.19 17.96
C ARG A 238 0.90 7.85 17.73
N TYR A 239 1.48 6.77 18.24
CA TYR A 239 0.87 5.43 18.15
C TYR A 239 -0.39 5.29 18.99
N GLN A 240 -0.43 5.85 20.19
CA GLN A 240 -1.66 5.90 20.99
C GLN A 240 -2.79 6.64 20.28
N TYR A 241 -2.46 7.75 19.59
CA TYR A 241 -3.45 8.43 18.76
C TYR A 241 -4.00 7.53 17.67
N LEU A 242 -3.15 6.73 16.98
CA LEU A 242 -3.59 5.75 15.99
C LEU A 242 -4.50 4.67 16.59
N VAL A 243 -4.13 4.13 17.74
CA VAL A 243 -4.95 3.15 18.47
C VAL A 243 -6.33 3.74 18.82
N ASN A 244 -6.37 4.98 19.28
CA ASN A 244 -7.63 5.67 19.60
C ASN A 244 -8.50 5.93 18.36
N GLN A 245 -7.90 5.99 17.17
CA GLN A 245 -8.61 6.04 15.88
C GLN A 245 -9.03 4.65 15.36
N GLY A 246 -8.81 3.59 16.15
CA GLY A 246 -9.16 2.22 15.79
C GLY A 246 -8.08 1.47 14.98
N ASP A 247 -6.89 2.06 14.82
CA ASP A 247 -5.78 1.38 14.16
C ASP A 247 -5.04 0.44 15.11
N SER A 248 -5.48 -0.80 15.17
CA SER A 248 -4.88 -1.88 15.97
C SER A 248 -4.13 -2.91 15.13
N THR A 249 -3.57 -2.50 13.99
CA THR A 249 -2.79 -3.39 13.10
C THR A 249 -1.51 -3.90 13.77
N PHE A 250 -0.92 -4.97 13.20
CA PHE A 250 0.38 -5.47 13.62
C PHE A 250 1.41 -4.35 13.78
N HIS A 251 1.56 -3.52 12.75
CA HIS A 251 2.54 -2.43 12.73
C HIS A 251 2.38 -1.48 13.92
N THR A 252 1.16 -1.00 14.14
CA THR A 252 0.87 -0.03 15.20
C THR A 252 1.11 -0.64 16.58
N CYS A 253 0.60 -1.83 16.84
CA CYS A 253 0.79 -2.52 18.12
C CYS A 253 2.26 -2.89 18.36
N TYR A 254 2.95 -3.39 17.35
CA TYR A 254 4.34 -3.82 17.45
C TYR A 254 5.29 -2.66 17.80
N TYR A 255 5.24 -1.55 17.06
CA TYR A 255 6.13 -0.42 17.31
C TYR A 255 5.75 0.38 18.56
N LEU A 256 4.47 0.41 18.93
CA LEU A 256 4.05 0.95 20.21
C LEU A 256 4.61 0.10 21.36
N GLY A 257 4.53 -1.22 21.27
CA GLY A 257 5.11 -2.13 22.24
C GLY A 257 6.63 -1.99 22.37
N ILE A 258 7.34 -1.89 21.24
CA ILE A 258 8.79 -1.59 21.23
C ILE A 258 9.11 -0.24 21.90
N SER A 259 8.31 0.78 21.61
CA SER A 259 8.50 2.12 22.18
C SER A 259 8.31 2.10 23.71
N TYR A 260 7.33 1.37 24.20
CA TYR A 260 7.16 1.16 25.65
C TYR A 260 8.30 0.34 26.26
N TYR A 261 8.75 -0.72 25.57
CA TYR A 261 9.91 -1.49 26.00
C TYR A 261 11.17 -0.63 26.16
N ALA A 262 11.39 0.26 25.22
CA ALA A 262 12.58 1.13 25.19
C ALA A 262 12.61 2.15 26.37
N ILE A 263 11.44 2.57 26.87
CA ILE A 263 11.31 3.42 28.05
C ILE A 263 11.07 2.63 29.35
N GLU A 264 11.30 1.33 29.34
CA GLU A 264 11.19 0.41 30.47
C GLU A 264 9.78 0.23 31.03
N ARG A 265 8.74 0.60 30.28
CA ARG A 265 7.35 0.32 30.63
C ARG A 265 6.95 -1.09 30.15
N TYR A 266 7.46 -2.09 30.83
CA TYR A 266 7.42 -3.50 30.38
C TYR A 266 6.03 -4.13 30.41
N TYR A 267 5.13 -3.68 31.26
CA TYR A 267 3.74 -4.17 31.30
C TYR A 267 2.98 -3.71 30.06
N GLU A 268 3.05 -2.45 29.74
CA GLU A 268 2.41 -1.89 28.53
C GLU A 268 3.07 -2.43 27.26
N ALA A 269 4.40 -2.60 27.28
CA ALA A 269 5.11 -3.24 26.18
C ALA A 269 4.55 -4.65 25.91
N HIS A 270 4.38 -5.46 26.97
CA HIS A 270 3.81 -6.79 26.86
C HIS A 270 2.40 -6.76 26.25
N ASP A 271 1.51 -5.90 26.75
CA ASP A 271 0.12 -5.85 26.30
C ASP A 271 -0.01 -5.53 24.81
N PHE A 272 0.76 -4.54 24.33
CA PHE A 272 0.75 -4.17 22.92
C PHE A 272 1.47 -5.20 22.02
N LEU A 273 2.55 -5.81 22.50
CA LEU A 273 3.22 -6.88 21.77
C LEU A 273 2.33 -8.14 21.69
N GLU A 274 1.59 -8.48 22.75
CA GLU A 274 0.59 -9.55 22.69
C GLU A 274 -0.55 -9.23 21.70
N ALA A 275 -0.98 -7.97 21.63
CA ALA A 275 -1.94 -7.57 20.62
C ALA A 275 -1.36 -7.74 19.18
N ALA A 276 -0.09 -7.41 18.98
CA ALA A 276 0.60 -7.64 17.70
C ALA A 276 0.73 -9.15 17.38
N ARG A 277 0.98 -10.01 18.38
CA ARG A 277 1.15 -11.46 18.21
C ARG A 277 -0.08 -12.15 17.60
N LYS A 278 -1.27 -11.59 17.77
CA LYS A 278 -2.49 -12.11 17.15
C LYS A 278 -2.44 -12.08 15.62
N TYR A 279 -1.64 -11.20 15.03
CA TYR A 279 -1.49 -11.05 13.58
C TYR A 279 -0.33 -11.88 13.01
N ASP A 280 0.77 -12.00 13.75
CA ASP A 280 1.97 -12.72 13.33
C ASP A 280 2.61 -13.40 14.55
N PRO A 281 2.10 -14.61 14.95
CA PRO A 281 2.52 -15.30 16.15
C PRO A 281 3.93 -15.90 16.07
N GLU A 282 4.49 -16.04 14.87
CA GLU A 282 5.81 -16.65 14.64
C GLU A 282 6.90 -15.61 14.37
N ASN A 283 6.60 -14.33 14.52
CA ASN A 283 7.57 -13.26 14.31
C ASN A 283 8.68 -13.29 15.37
N VAL A 284 9.87 -13.67 14.95
CA VAL A 284 11.04 -13.85 15.84
C VAL A 284 11.38 -12.58 16.62
N ASN A 285 11.28 -11.40 15.98
CA ASN A 285 11.57 -10.13 16.65
C ASN A 285 10.49 -9.77 17.68
N LEU A 286 9.23 -10.04 17.37
CA LEU A 286 8.12 -9.85 18.29
C LEU A 286 8.29 -10.75 19.53
N LEU A 287 8.54 -12.04 19.33
CA LEU A 287 8.77 -13.01 20.41
C LEU A 287 9.97 -12.62 21.27
N TYR A 288 11.03 -12.08 20.65
CA TYR A 288 12.18 -11.54 21.39
C TYR A 288 11.79 -10.41 22.34
N TYR A 289 11.04 -9.40 21.85
CA TYR A 289 10.63 -8.28 22.69
C TYR A 289 9.60 -8.68 23.74
N LEU A 290 8.70 -9.62 23.44
CA LEU A 290 7.78 -10.23 24.42
C LEU A 290 8.56 -10.92 25.53
N GLY A 291 9.47 -11.81 25.18
CA GLY A 291 10.29 -12.52 26.15
C GLY A 291 11.09 -11.58 27.04
N ARG A 292 11.69 -10.56 26.46
CA ARG A 292 12.47 -9.53 27.18
C ARG A 292 11.58 -8.68 28.11
N SER A 293 10.36 -8.34 27.69
CA SER A 293 9.40 -7.63 28.52
C SER A 293 8.95 -8.50 29.70
N CYS A 294 8.63 -9.76 29.44
CA CYS A 294 8.24 -10.73 30.47
C CYS A 294 9.35 -10.95 31.51
N ALA A 295 10.63 -10.93 31.12
CA ALA A 295 11.74 -11.07 32.06
C ALA A 295 11.76 -10.02 33.16
N LYS A 296 11.22 -8.83 32.88
CA LYS A 296 11.15 -7.69 33.80
C LYS A 296 9.81 -7.54 34.54
N THR A 297 8.88 -8.47 34.32
CA THR A 297 7.54 -8.48 34.91
C THR A 297 7.32 -9.75 35.76
N SER A 298 6.08 -10.05 36.11
CA SER A 298 5.68 -11.28 36.79
C SER A 298 5.67 -12.51 35.85
N TRP A 299 5.69 -12.34 34.53
CA TRP A 299 5.54 -13.41 33.52
C TRP A 299 6.88 -14.05 33.10
N LYS A 300 7.84 -14.16 34.00
CA LYS A 300 9.23 -14.60 33.72
C LYS A 300 9.33 -15.94 33.00
N LYS A 301 8.49 -16.93 33.43
CA LYS A 301 8.45 -18.24 32.77
C LYS A 301 7.93 -18.19 31.35
N GLN A 302 6.87 -17.42 31.14
CA GLN A 302 6.32 -17.19 29.80
C GLN A 302 7.33 -16.49 28.89
N GLY A 303 8.17 -15.60 29.46
CA GLY A 303 9.26 -14.98 28.74
C GLY A 303 10.30 -15.97 28.21
N VAL A 304 10.57 -17.03 28.97
CA VAL A 304 11.41 -18.15 28.51
C VAL A 304 10.77 -18.85 27.31
N GLU A 305 9.48 -19.19 27.40
CA GLU A 305 8.73 -19.87 26.32
C GLU A 305 8.78 -19.07 25.01
N TYR A 306 8.59 -17.75 25.06
CA TYR A 306 8.69 -16.89 23.87
C TYR A 306 10.09 -16.89 23.26
N LEU A 307 11.14 -16.85 24.07
CA LEU A 307 12.50 -16.87 23.57
C LEU A 307 12.91 -18.25 23.04
N GLU A 308 12.46 -19.33 23.65
CA GLU A 308 12.63 -20.69 23.11
C GLU A 308 11.95 -20.81 21.73
N GLN A 309 10.73 -20.32 21.60
CA GLN A 309 10.02 -20.30 20.34
C GLN A 309 10.78 -19.47 19.31
N ALA A 310 11.27 -18.26 19.67
CA ALA A 310 12.05 -17.41 18.79
C ALA A 310 13.34 -18.11 18.31
N ILE A 311 14.05 -18.80 19.20
CA ILE A 311 15.25 -19.58 18.89
C ILE A 311 14.93 -20.72 17.92
N ASN A 312 13.83 -21.44 18.14
CA ASN A 312 13.43 -22.55 17.27
C ASN A 312 13.05 -22.09 15.86
N LEU A 313 12.35 -20.96 15.75
CA LEU A 313 11.90 -20.38 14.48
C LEU A 313 13.03 -19.67 13.70
N SER A 314 14.13 -19.27 14.36
CA SER A 314 15.21 -18.54 13.71
C SER A 314 15.94 -19.36 12.65
N ILE A 315 15.99 -18.87 11.42
CA ILE A 315 16.74 -19.41 10.29
C ILE A 315 17.37 -18.24 9.54
N PRO A 316 18.70 -18.26 9.24
CA PRO A 316 19.70 -19.26 9.61
C PRO A 316 20.08 -19.17 11.09
N LYS A 317 20.66 -20.25 11.62
CA LYS A 317 21.21 -20.29 13.00
C LYS A 317 22.66 -19.79 13.01
N ASP A 318 22.81 -18.49 12.91
CA ASP A 318 24.09 -17.78 12.83
C ASP A 318 24.34 -16.85 14.04
N SER A 319 25.20 -15.85 13.87
CA SER A 319 25.51 -14.88 14.92
C SER A 319 24.30 -14.07 15.42
N SER A 320 23.21 -14.01 14.64
CA SER A 320 21.97 -13.35 15.07
C SER A 320 21.33 -14.03 16.29
N MET A 321 21.64 -15.33 16.49
CA MET A 321 21.22 -16.10 17.66
C MET A 321 21.78 -15.55 18.98
N VAL A 322 22.92 -14.90 18.97
CA VAL A 322 23.54 -14.32 20.18
C VAL A 322 22.57 -13.43 20.95
N ARG A 323 21.82 -12.59 20.24
CA ARG A 323 20.81 -11.70 20.85
C ARG A 323 19.71 -12.48 21.57
N LEU A 324 19.21 -13.55 20.97
CA LEU A 324 18.15 -14.41 21.54
C LEU A 324 18.67 -15.12 22.79
N TYR A 325 19.87 -15.67 22.74
CA TYR A 325 20.49 -16.32 23.91
C TYR A 325 20.80 -15.35 25.03
N ILE A 326 21.16 -14.08 24.75
CA ILE A 326 21.26 -13.04 25.79
C ILE A 326 19.93 -12.86 26.47
N GLY A 327 18.85 -12.67 25.70
CA GLY A 327 17.49 -12.51 26.21
C GLY A 327 17.08 -13.70 27.08
N MET A 328 17.31 -14.92 26.59
CA MET A 328 16.98 -16.15 27.31
C MET A 328 17.76 -16.30 28.62
N THR A 329 19.07 -16.03 28.60
CA THR A 329 19.92 -16.06 29.81
C THR A 329 19.39 -15.07 30.86
N ASP A 330 18.99 -13.87 30.43
CA ASP A 330 18.40 -12.88 31.34
C ASP A 330 17.06 -13.37 31.93
N CYS A 331 16.19 -13.98 31.11
CA CYS A 331 14.93 -14.56 31.58
C CYS A 331 15.17 -15.67 32.61
N TYR A 332 16.05 -16.61 32.35
CA TYR A 332 16.40 -17.67 33.30
C TYR A 332 16.94 -17.11 34.61
N LYS A 333 17.83 -16.11 34.54
CA LYS A 333 18.38 -15.42 35.70
C LYS A 333 17.27 -14.79 36.55
N MET A 334 16.36 -14.06 35.92
CA MET A 334 15.25 -13.39 36.60
C MET A 334 14.21 -14.39 37.16
N ALA A 335 14.08 -15.55 36.53
CA ALA A 335 13.21 -16.65 36.98
C ALA A 335 13.90 -17.54 38.01
N GLN A 336 15.18 -17.29 38.36
CA GLN A 336 15.99 -18.13 39.27
C GLN A 336 16.20 -19.56 38.77
N MET A 337 16.16 -19.76 37.46
CA MET A 337 16.38 -21.04 36.78
C MET A 337 17.86 -21.20 36.46
N TYR A 338 18.71 -21.33 37.45
CA TYR A 338 20.19 -21.23 37.30
C TYR A 338 20.80 -22.39 36.52
N LYS A 339 20.20 -23.57 36.50
CA LYS A 339 20.64 -24.72 35.72
C LYS A 339 20.47 -24.47 34.24
N GLU A 340 19.29 -24.00 33.86
CA GLU A 340 18.91 -23.62 32.47
C GLU A 340 19.71 -22.41 32.02
N GLN A 341 19.93 -21.44 32.91
CA GLN A 341 20.78 -20.28 32.63
C GLN A 341 22.19 -20.72 32.26
N LEU A 342 22.80 -21.61 33.05
CA LEU A 342 24.14 -22.14 32.81
C LEU A 342 24.21 -22.89 31.46
N ALA A 343 23.21 -23.71 31.17
CA ALA A 343 23.11 -24.45 29.91
C ALA A 343 23.02 -23.49 28.70
N SER A 344 22.20 -22.45 28.81
CA SER A 344 22.02 -21.43 27.78
C SER A 344 23.32 -20.65 27.51
N ILE A 345 24.06 -20.22 28.56
CA ILE A 345 25.34 -19.53 28.41
C ILE A 345 26.38 -20.45 27.74
N LYS A 346 26.43 -21.73 28.14
CA LYS A 346 27.33 -22.73 27.57
C LYS A 346 27.04 -22.95 26.08
N GLU A 347 25.78 -23.11 25.71
CA GLU A 347 25.36 -23.29 24.31
C GLU A 347 25.73 -22.07 23.46
N ARG A 348 25.41 -20.85 23.93
CA ARG A 348 25.80 -19.60 23.27
C ARG A 348 27.32 -19.54 23.04
N TYR A 349 28.13 -19.82 24.07
CA TYR A 349 29.58 -19.81 23.97
C TYR A 349 30.09 -20.83 22.96
N GLN A 350 29.56 -22.05 22.98
CA GLN A 350 30.05 -23.13 22.12
C GLN A 350 29.68 -22.96 20.65
N LYS A 351 28.49 -22.45 20.38
CA LYS A 351 27.93 -22.41 19.01
C LYS A 351 28.06 -21.07 18.32
N TYR A 352 27.90 -19.97 19.05
CA TYR A 352 27.68 -18.67 18.44
C TYR A 352 28.63 -17.56 18.86
N ASP A 353 29.29 -17.66 20.02
CA ASP A 353 30.01 -16.52 20.63
C ASP A 353 31.31 -16.98 21.34
N ARG A 354 32.12 -17.84 20.67
CA ARG A 354 33.35 -18.44 21.23
C ARG A 354 34.44 -17.46 21.61
N GLN A 355 34.45 -16.29 20.98
CA GLN A 355 35.47 -15.25 21.25
C GLN A 355 35.14 -14.42 22.49
N ASN A 356 33.92 -14.55 23.02
CA ASN A 356 33.48 -13.80 24.18
C ASN A 356 33.87 -14.52 25.51
N HIS A 357 35.12 -14.35 25.93
CA HIS A 357 35.64 -14.98 27.14
C HIS A 357 34.92 -14.53 28.42
N LYS A 358 34.17 -13.41 28.41
CA LYS A 358 33.33 -12.99 29.53
C LYS A 358 32.28 -14.05 29.86
N LEU A 359 31.84 -14.83 28.91
CA LEU A 359 30.88 -15.91 29.12
C LEU A 359 31.41 -17.03 30.04
N LEU A 360 32.73 -17.24 30.05
CA LEU A 360 33.36 -18.18 31.01
C LEU A 360 33.19 -17.70 32.44
N TYR A 361 33.33 -16.39 32.67
CA TYR A 361 33.07 -15.80 33.97
C TYR A 361 31.60 -15.90 34.35
N ASP A 362 30.69 -15.57 33.39
CA ASP A 362 29.22 -15.65 33.61
C ASP A 362 28.79 -17.10 33.92
N MET A 363 29.39 -18.10 33.28
CA MET A 363 29.21 -19.52 33.61
C MET A 363 29.65 -19.84 35.04
N ALA A 364 30.81 -19.38 35.46
CA ALA A 364 31.31 -19.59 36.81
C ALA A 364 30.40 -18.97 37.87
N VAL A 365 29.92 -17.74 37.64
CA VAL A 365 28.94 -17.06 38.50
C VAL A 365 27.62 -17.84 38.56
N SER A 366 27.10 -18.28 37.43
CA SER A 366 25.84 -19.07 37.39
C SER A 366 26.00 -20.41 38.10
N TYR A 367 27.17 -21.05 38.01
CA TYR A 367 27.46 -22.27 38.72
C TYR A 367 27.49 -22.06 40.24
N THR A 368 28.08 -20.94 40.71
CA THR A 368 28.07 -20.63 42.17
C THR A 368 26.68 -20.37 42.71
N HIS A 369 25.82 -19.68 41.93
CA HIS A 369 24.41 -19.50 42.29
C HIS A 369 23.62 -20.83 42.35
N LEU A 370 23.84 -21.71 41.36
CA LEU A 370 23.26 -23.04 41.33
C LEU A 370 23.60 -23.83 42.58
N ARG A 371 24.93 -23.91 42.92
CA ARG A 371 25.39 -24.64 44.11
C ARG A 371 24.87 -24.06 45.41
N ALA A 372 24.82 -22.71 45.53
CA ALA A 372 24.24 -22.05 46.72
C ALA A 372 22.75 -22.31 46.88
N HIS A 373 22.01 -22.53 45.79
CA HIS A 373 20.61 -22.85 45.82
C HIS A 373 20.38 -24.32 46.21
N GLU A 374 21.19 -25.23 45.69
CA GLU A 374 21.17 -26.67 46.05
C GLU A 374 21.50 -26.92 47.52
N THR A 375 22.45 -26.15 48.10
CA THR A 375 22.84 -26.28 49.50
C THR A 375 21.79 -25.72 50.47
N LYS A 376 20.85 -24.85 50.02
CA LYS A 376 19.77 -24.33 50.83
C LYS A 376 18.51 -25.22 50.77
N ALA A 377 18.38 -26.07 49.79
CA ALA A 377 17.28 -27.02 49.62
C ALA A 377 17.54 -28.31 50.40
#